data_092d46ff1e27eb517332168da8e28bd4
#
_entry.id   092d46ff1e27eb517332168da8e28bd4
#
_cell.length_a   1.000
_cell.length_b   1.000
_cell.length_c   1.000
_cell.angle_alpha   90.00
_cell.angle_beta   90.00
_cell.angle_gamma   90.00
#
_symmetry.space_group_name_H-M   'P 1'
#
loop_
_entity.id
_entity.type
_entity.pdbx_description
1 polymer ?
#
loop_
_entity_poly.entity_id
_entity_poly.type
_entity_poly.pdbx_seq_one_letter_code
_entity_poly.pdbx_strand_id
1 'polypeptide(L)'
;MTDNLKLLPINEKDYEFLYKLLSERKQITFISHKKMPTYEEHVKFIESEPYSKWYIIQIDAKKIGSIYLTKENEIGIHFFTQYEESERFQNVIKEFFLKEPQDRFFMNVSPKNEQYIDLAKKLGFHLVQHTYERDESKIF
;
A
#
# COMPACT_ATOMS: atom_id res chain seq x y z
N MET A 1 -3.53 -5.16 -24.21
CA MET A 1 -2.38 -6.01 -23.89
C MET A 1 -2.03 -5.90 -22.43
N THR A 2 -1.94 -7.02 -21.73
CA THR A 2 -1.62 -7.01 -20.32
C THR A 2 -0.11 -6.92 -20.11
N ASP A 3 0.30 -6.07 -19.19
CA ASP A 3 1.70 -6.00 -18.76
C ASP A 3 2.09 -7.31 -18.11
N ASN A 4 3.39 -7.62 -18.12
CA ASN A 4 3.91 -8.80 -17.44
C ASN A 4 4.00 -8.50 -15.93
N LEU A 5 2.86 -8.56 -15.28
CA LEU A 5 2.70 -8.23 -13.87
C LEU A 5 3.07 -9.41 -12.97
N LYS A 6 3.93 -9.16 -12.00
CA LYS A 6 4.32 -10.15 -10.99
C LYS A 6 4.28 -9.55 -9.61
N LEU A 7 3.85 -10.35 -8.64
CA LEU A 7 3.92 -10.01 -7.23
C LEU A 7 4.95 -10.95 -6.60
N LEU A 8 6.07 -10.40 -6.17
CA LEU A 8 7.19 -11.17 -5.65
C LEU A 8 7.37 -10.92 -4.15
N PRO A 9 7.48 -11.98 -3.32
CA PRO A 9 7.69 -11.79 -1.88
C PRO A 9 8.92 -10.93 -1.63
N ILE A 10 8.86 -10.03 -0.66
CA ILE A 10 10.00 -9.18 -0.33
C ILE A 10 11.12 -10.01 0.28
N ASN A 11 12.36 -9.52 0.14
CA ASN A 11 13.52 -10.08 0.79
C ASN A 11 14.49 -8.94 1.16
N GLU A 12 15.62 -9.26 1.75
CA GLU A 12 16.58 -8.25 2.22
C GLU A 12 17.05 -7.30 1.12
N LYS A 13 17.10 -7.77 -0.12
CA LYS A 13 17.53 -6.94 -1.25
C LYS A 13 16.54 -5.85 -1.58
N ASP A 14 15.33 -5.94 -1.06
CA ASP A 14 14.26 -4.96 -1.34
C ASP A 14 14.17 -3.85 -0.31
N TYR A 15 14.96 -3.89 0.76
CA TYR A 15 14.84 -2.92 1.85
C TYR A 15 15.04 -1.48 1.39
N GLU A 16 16.06 -1.21 0.58
CA GLU A 16 16.30 0.13 0.06
C GLU A 16 15.17 0.58 -0.84
N PHE A 17 14.68 -0.32 -1.68
CA PHE A 17 13.56 -0.04 -2.57
C PHE A 17 12.32 0.36 -1.76
N LEU A 18 12.00 -0.41 -0.73
CA LEU A 18 10.83 -0.16 0.11
C LEU A 18 10.96 1.18 0.86
N TYR A 19 12.16 1.49 1.33
CA TYR A 19 12.40 2.77 2.00
C TYR A 19 12.23 3.95 1.04
N LYS A 20 12.77 3.82 -0.16
CA LYS A 20 12.64 4.85 -1.18
C LYS A 20 11.17 5.03 -1.57
N LEU A 21 10.44 3.94 -1.71
CA LEU A 21 9.02 3.99 -2.01
C LEU A 21 8.25 4.73 -0.91
N LEU A 22 8.56 4.44 0.34
CA LEU A 22 7.94 5.15 1.47
C LEU A 22 8.25 6.64 1.42
N SER A 23 9.49 7.02 1.08
CA SER A 23 9.91 8.42 1.05
C SER A 23 9.20 9.24 -0.05
N GLU A 24 8.71 8.58 -1.09
CA GLU A 24 8.00 9.25 -2.17
C GLU A 24 6.50 9.37 -1.94
N ARG A 25 5.98 8.78 -0.86
CA ARG A 25 4.55 8.86 -0.58
C ARG A 25 4.15 10.29 -0.29
N LYS A 26 3.05 10.71 -0.90
CA LYS A 26 2.48 12.03 -0.65
C LYS A 26 1.83 12.03 0.73
N GLN A 27 1.92 13.17 1.42
CA GLN A 27 1.34 13.32 2.75
C GLN A 27 -0.15 12.94 2.79
N ILE A 28 -0.87 13.21 1.70
CA ILE A 28 -2.29 12.91 1.59
C ILE A 28 -2.58 11.40 1.69
N THR A 29 -1.60 10.56 1.41
CA THR A 29 -1.76 9.10 1.50
C THR A 29 -1.30 8.54 2.84
N PHE A 30 -0.66 9.36 3.68
CA PHE A 30 -0.21 8.94 5.01
C PHE A 30 -1.40 8.90 5.96
N ILE A 31 -1.61 7.76 6.57
CA ILE A 31 -2.66 7.59 7.57
C ILE A 31 -2.01 7.31 8.93
N SER A 32 -1.02 6.45 8.96
CA SER A 32 -0.40 6.00 10.20
C SER A 32 0.93 6.66 10.55
N HIS A 33 1.57 7.34 9.60
CA HIS A 33 2.87 7.98 9.83
C HIS A 33 2.79 9.48 9.56
N LYS A 34 3.22 10.29 10.53
CA LYS A 34 3.31 11.75 10.39
C LYS A 34 4.71 12.20 10.03
N LYS A 35 5.71 11.37 10.30
CA LYS A 35 7.11 11.62 10.01
C LYS A 35 7.71 10.46 9.26
N MET A 36 8.69 10.78 8.40
CA MET A 36 9.48 9.75 7.74
C MET A 36 10.40 9.09 8.77
N PRO A 37 10.34 7.78 8.94
CA PRO A 37 11.29 7.08 9.81
C PRO A 37 12.69 7.11 9.19
N THR A 38 13.72 6.85 10.01
CA THR A 38 15.06 6.65 9.46
C THR A 38 15.11 5.31 8.73
N TYR A 39 16.13 5.14 7.90
CA TYR A 39 16.31 3.86 7.20
C TYR A 39 16.43 2.70 8.20
N GLU A 40 17.20 2.88 9.26
CA GLU A 40 17.38 1.85 10.28
C GLU A 40 16.07 1.48 10.98
N GLU A 41 15.26 2.49 11.29
CA GLU A 41 13.94 2.25 11.88
C GLU A 41 13.04 1.47 10.93
N HIS A 42 13.10 1.80 9.64
CA HIS A 42 12.29 1.14 8.64
C HIS A 42 12.71 -0.33 8.45
N VAL A 43 14.02 -0.59 8.46
CA VAL A 43 14.54 -1.96 8.37
C VAL A 43 14.02 -2.79 9.56
N LYS A 44 14.08 -2.23 10.76
CA LYS A 44 13.55 -2.92 11.95
C LYS A 44 12.07 -3.19 11.83
N PHE A 45 11.32 -2.24 11.28
CA PHE A 45 9.89 -2.41 11.05
C PHE A 45 9.65 -3.59 10.10
N ILE A 46 10.37 -3.64 8.98
CA ILE A 46 10.22 -4.73 8.02
C ILE A 46 10.57 -6.07 8.66
N GLU A 47 11.67 -6.12 9.41
CA GLU A 47 12.14 -7.35 10.05
C GLU A 47 11.21 -7.84 11.16
N SER A 48 10.36 -6.96 11.68
CA SER A 48 9.37 -7.36 12.70
C SER A 48 8.19 -8.14 12.09
N GLU A 49 8.17 -8.30 10.77
CA GLU A 49 7.10 -8.99 10.05
C GLU A 49 5.71 -8.43 10.39
N PRO A 50 5.50 -7.12 10.14
CA PRO A 50 4.26 -6.46 10.54
C PRO A 50 3.05 -6.89 9.72
N TYR A 51 3.27 -7.45 8.54
CA TYR A 51 2.20 -7.84 7.62
C TYR A 51 2.18 -9.34 7.41
N SER A 52 1.00 -9.90 7.20
CA SER A 52 0.87 -11.33 6.91
C SER A 52 1.44 -11.68 5.54
N LYS A 53 1.32 -10.76 4.58
CA LYS A 53 1.89 -10.89 3.24
C LYS A 53 2.45 -9.55 2.80
N TRP A 54 3.56 -9.58 2.07
CA TRP A 54 4.18 -8.35 1.56
C TRP A 54 4.91 -8.67 0.27
N TYR A 55 4.52 -7.99 -0.81
CA TYR A 55 5.04 -8.25 -2.15
C TYR A 55 5.57 -6.99 -2.81
N ILE A 56 6.59 -7.17 -3.63
CA ILE A 56 7.04 -6.15 -4.57
C ILE A 56 6.18 -6.28 -5.82
N ILE A 57 5.69 -5.17 -6.35
CA ILE A 57 4.97 -5.12 -7.61
C ILE A 57 5.99 -4.91 -8.72
N GLN A 58 6.05 -5.83 -9.65
CA GLN A 58 7.02 -5.79 -10.76
C GLN A 58 6.27 -5.88 -12.08
N ILE A 59 6.64 -5.03 -13.02
CA ILE A 59 6.12 -5.04 -14.39
C ILE A 59 7.30 -5.04 -15.34
N ASP A 60 7.35 -6.04 -16.24
CA ASP A 60 8.44 -6.18 -17.22
C ASP A 60 9.83 -6.04 -16.58
N ALA A 61 10.05 -6.78 -15.51
CA ALA A 61 11.30 -6.82 -14.76
C ALA A 61 11.65 -5.53 -14.00
N LYS A 62 10.72 -4.54 -13.95
CA LYS A 62 10.91 -3.31 -13.17
C LYS A 62 10.09 -3.34 -11.91
N LYS A 63 10.72 -3.02 -10.78
CA LYS A 63 10.03 -2.87 -9.51
C LYS A 63 9.38 -1.49 -9.49
N ILE A 64 8.05 -1.46 -9.37
CA ILE A 64 7.30 -0.20 -9.47
C ILE A 64 6.53 0.17 -8.22
N GLY A 65 6.40 -0.75 -7.27
CA GLY A 65 5.63 -0.49 -6.07
C GLY A 65 5.61 -1.68 -5.14
N SER A 66 4.71 -1.64 -4.18
CA SER A 66 4.56 -2.67 -3.17
C SER A 66 3.10 -2.82 -2.77
N ILE A 67 2.73 -4.04 -2.41
CA ILE A 67 1.40 -4.34 -1.88
C ILE A 67 1.55 -5.28 -0.69
N TYR A 68 0.77 -5.06 0.35
CA TYR A 68 0.81 -5.91 1.53
C TYR A 68 -0.58 -6.17 2.08
N LEU A 69 -0.68 -7.17 2.92
CA LEU A 69 -1.88 -7.52 3.65
C LEU A 69 -1.54 -7.53 5.13
N THR A 70 -2.24 -6.74 5.93
CA THR A 70 -2.05 -6.74 7.38
C THR A 70 -2.66 -7.98 8.00
N LYS A 71 -2.41 -8.18 9.27
CA LYS A 71 -2.98 -9.31 10.02
C LYS A 71 -4.49 -9.16 10.20
N GLU A 72 -5.02 -7.97 9.96
CA GLU A 72 -6.46 -7.68 10.01
C GLU A 72 -7.09 -7.61 8.61
N ASN A 73 -6.40 -8.17 7.61
CA ASN A 73 -6.86 -8.23 6.23
C ASN A 73 -7.00 -6.86 5.55
N GLU A 74 -6.19 -5.91 5.97
CA GLU A 74 -6.15 -4.58 5.33
C GLU A 74 -5.10 -4.58 4.24
N ILE A 75 -5.48 -4.12 3.04
CA ILE A 75 -4.56 -4.01 1.91
C ILE A 75 -3.92 -2.63 1.91
N GLY A 76 -2.58 -2.60 1.81
CA GLY A 76 -1.85 -1.38 1.53
C GLY A 76 -1.18 -1.53 0.18
N ILE A 77 -1.29 -0.52 -0.68
CA ILE A 77 -0.71 -0.55 -2.01
C ILE A 77 -0.10 0.82 -2.31
N HIS A 78 1.13 0.81 -2.82
CA HIS A 78 1.87 2.03 -3.11
C HIS A 78 2.69 1.86 -4.37
N PHE A 79 2.68 2.89 -5.23
CA PHE A 79 3.50 2.93 -6.44
C PHE A 79 4.42 4.15 -6.38
N PHE A 80 5.57 4.07 -7.03
CA PHE A 80 6.29 5.29 -7.35
C PHE A 80 5.36 6.14 -8.22
N THR A 81 5.38 7.45 -8.01
CA THR A 81 4.46 8.38 -8.65
C THR A 81 4.39 8.22 -10.16
N GLN A 82 5.54 7.99 -10.80
CA GLN A 82 5.60 7.86 -12.25
C GLN A 82 4.88 6.64 -12.81
N TYR A 83 4.59 5.65 -11.94
CA TYR A 83 3.91 4.43 -12.35
C TYR A 83 2.46 4.36 -11.87
N GLU A 84 2.01 5.39 -11.17
CA GLU A 84 0.66 5.42 -10.60
C GLU A 84 -0.38 5.66 -11.69
N GLU A 85 -1.27 4.70 -11.88
CA GLU A 85 -2.35 4.82 -12.86
C GLU A 85 -3.51 3.90 -12.46
N SER A 86 -4.73 4.33 -12.78
CA SER A 86 -5.97 3.65 -12.33
C SER A 86 -6.08 2.21 -12.79
N GLU A 87 -5.79 1.95 -14.06
CA GLU A 87 -5.88 0.59 -14.59
C GLU A 87 -4.87 -0.34 -13.94
N ARG A 88 -3.65 0.15 -13.75
CA ARG A 88 -2.60 -0.64 -13.11
C ARG A 88 -2.97 -0.97 -11.66
N PHE A 89 -3.49 0.02 -10.94
CA PHE A 89 -3.97 -0.19 -9.58
C PHE A 89 -4.98 -1.33 -9.52
N GLN A 90 -5.99 -1.27 -10.40
CA GLN A 90 -7.04 -2.30 -10.44
C GLN A 90 -6.48 -3.67 -10.80
N ASN A 91 -5.57 -3.73 -11.75
CA ASN A 91 -4.98 -5.01 -12.17
C ASN A 91 -4.15 -5.64 -11.06
N VAL A 92 -3.40 -4.83 -10.32
CA VAL A 92 -2.60 -5.32 -9.19
C VAL A 92 -3.52 -5.86 -8.09
N ILE A 93 -4.57 -5.13 -7.74
CA ILE A 93 -5.51 -5.58 -6.71
C ILE A 93 -6.19 -6.89 -7.11
N LYS A 94 -6.62 -7.00 -8.37
CA LYS A 94 -7.25 -8.23 -8.87
C LYS A 94 -6.29 -9.41 -8.81
N GLU A 95 -5.03 -9.20 -9.20
CA GLU A 95 -4.01 -10.24 -9.12
C GLU A 95 -3.77 -10.65 -7.66
N PHE A 96 -3.76 -9.68 -6.76
CA PHE A 96 -3.60 -9.94 -5.35
C PHE A 96 -4.75 -10.79 -4.78
N PHE A 97 -5.98 -10.48 -5.17
CA PHE A 97 -7.14 -11.27 -4.74
C PHE A 97 -7.01 -12.74 -5.15
N LEU A 98 -6.47 -12.99 -6.34
CA LEU A 98 -6.27 -14.35 -6.83
C LEU A 98 -5.14 -15.06 -6.07
N LYS A 99 -4.10 -14.32 -5.73
CA LYS A 99 -2.92 -14.88 -5.07
C LYS A 99 -3.17 -15.13 -3.59
N GLU A 100 -3.93 -14.26 -2.92
CA GLU A 100 -4.17 -14.31 -1.49
C GLU A 100 -5.66 -14.21 -1.19
N PRO A 101 -6.45 -15.24 -1.52
CA PRO A 101 -7.89 -15.19 -1.30
C PRO A 101 -8.24 -15.10 0.19
N GLN A 102 -9.16 -14.20 0.53
CA GLN A 102 -9.66 -14.01 1.89
C GLN A 102 -11.17 -13.83 1.81
N ASP A 103 -11.86 -14.10 2.91
CA ASP A 103 -13.31 -13.88 3.00
C ASP A 103 -13.64 -12.38 2.96
N ARG A 104 -12.76 -11.57 3.52
CA ARG A 104 -12.95 -10.12 3.58
C ARG A 104 -11.61 -9.42 3.38
N PHE A 105 -11.67 -8.30 2.66
CA PHE A 105 -10.53 -7.39 2.53
C PHE A 105 -10.96 -6.01 2.98
N PHE A 106 -10.05 -5.27 3.59
CA PHE A 106 -10.26 -3.87 3.94
C PHE A 106 -9.21 -3.01 3.26
N MET A 107 -9.52 -1.76 3.06
CA MET A 107 -8.57 -0.81 2.50
C MET A 107 -8.78 0.53 3.22
N ASN A 108 -7.72 1.03 3.83
CA ASN A 108 -7.75 2.32 4.50
C ASN A 108 -7.29 3.39 3.52
N VAL A 109 -8.15 4.37 3.27
CA VAL A 109 -7.88 5.42 2.29
C VAL A 109 -8.14 6.77 2.93
N SER A 110 -7.20 7.71 2.78
CA SER A 110 -7.40 9.06 3.27
C SER A 110 -8.64 9.67 2.61
N PRO A 111 -9.50 10.37 3.39
CA PRO A 111 -10.68 11.02 2.80
C PRO A 111 -10.31 12.11 1.78
N LYS A 112 -9.05 12.54 1.76
CA LYS A 112 -8.54 13.51 0.80
C LYS A 112 -8.09 12.86 -0.51
N ASN A 113 -7.95 11.53 -0.53
CA ASN A 113 -7.51 10.80 -1.72
C ASN A 113 -8.70 10.29 -2.51
N GLU A 114 -9.37 11.20 -3.22
CA GLU A 114 -10.57 10.89 -3.98
C GLU A 114 -10.34 9.83 -5.05
N GLN A 115 -9.16 9.83 -5.66
CA GLN A 115 -8.81 8.86 -6.70
C GLN A 115 -8.86 7.43 -6.15
N TYR A 116 -8.24 7.21 -4.98
CA TYR A 116 -8.22 5.88 -4.38
C TYR A 116 -9.59 5.47 -3.84
N ILE A 117 -10.38 6.43 -3.37
CA ILE A 117 -11.74 6.15 -2.94
C ILE A 117 -12.57 5.64 -4.12
N ASP A 118 -12.47 6.30 -5.27
CA ASP A 118 -13.18 5.88 -6.47
C ASP A 118 -12.71 4.51 -6.96
N LEU A 119 -11.40 4.26 -6.93
CA LEU A 119 -10.85 2.97 -7.33
C LEU A 119 -11.32 1.84 -6.41
N ALA A 120 -11.36 2.10 -5.11
CA ALA A 120 -11.87 1.12 -4.16
C ALA A 120 -13.32 0.76 -4.45
N LYS A 121 -14.15 1.77 -4.73
CA LYS A 121 -15.55 1.54 -5.07
C LYS A 121 -15.69 0.71 -6.34
N LYS A 122 -14.88 0.99 -7.36
CA LYS A 122 -14.89 0.24 -8.61
C LYS A 122 -14.51 -1.23 -8.40
N LEU A 123 -13.70 -1.52 -7.39
CA LEU A 123 -13.27 -2.88 -7.06
C LEU A 123 -14.24 -3.60 -6.11
N GLY A 124 -15.36 -2.96 -5.78
CA GLY A 124 -16.37 -3.57 -4.94
C GLY A 124 -16.27 -3.28 -3.47
N PHE A 125 -15.33 -2.42 -3.06
CA PHE A 125 -15.24 -1.99 -1.66
C PHE A 125 -16.35 -0.99 -1.36
N HIS A 126 -16.84 -1.00 -0.13
CA HIS A 126 -17.78 -0.01 0.35
C HIS A 126 -17.35 0.48 1.73
N LEU A 127 -17.74 1.68 2.08
CA LEU A 127 -17.37 2.28 3.36
C LEU A 127 -18.01 1.52 4.51
N VAL A 128 -17.18 1.05 5.45
CA VAL A 128 -17.67 0.31 6.64
C VAL A 128 -17.33 1.00 7.95
N GLN A 129 -16.47 2.04 7.91
CA GLN A 129 -15.96 2.65 9.13
C GLN A 129 -15.44 4.04 8.88
N HIS A 130 -15.63 4.94 9.83
CA HIS A 130 -14.96 6.24 9.85
C HIS A 130 -13.90 6.21 10.95
N THR A 131 -12.71 6.73 10.66
CA THR A 131 -11.64 6.84 11.64
C THR A 131 -11.38 8.32 11.90
N TYR A 132 -11.47 8.72 13.16
CA TYR A 132 -11.22 10.10 13.57
C TYR A 132 -9.95 10.15 14.40
N GLU A 133 -9.17 11.21 14.18
CA GLU A 133 -7.93 11.42 14.93
C GLU A 133 -8.05 12.69 15.76
N ARG A 134 -7.60 12.62 17.01
CA ARG A 134 -7.41 13.81 17.82
C ARG A 134 -5.92 13.99 18.07
N ASP A 135 -5.38 15.11 17.59
CA ASP A 135 -3.97 15.41 17.75
C ASP A 135 -3.80 16.35 18.95
N GLU A 136 -3.10 15.91 19.97
CA GLU A 136 -2.93 16.67 21.21
C GLU A 136 -2.14 17.96 20.99
N SER A 137 -1.39 18.07 19.90
CA SER A 137 -0.66 19.29 19.57
C SER A 137 -1.59 20.39 19.03
N LYS A 138 -2.83 20.06 18.71
CA LYS A 138 -3.82 21.02 18.19
C LYS A 138 -4.84 21.31 19.26
N ILE A 139 -4.92 22.58 19.63
CA ILE A 139 -5.92 23.06 20.60
C ILE A 139 -7.04 23.70 19.81
N PHE A 140 -8.26 23.48 20.24
CA PHE A 140 -9.46 23.98 19.57
C PHE A 140 -9.48 25.49 19.47
#